data_516f1500f9ef18c298d78139c212dd47
#
_entry.id   516f1500f9ef18c298d78139c212dd47
#
_cell.length_a   1.000
_cell.length_b   1.000
_cell.length_c   1.000
_cell.angle_alpha   90.00
_cell.angle_beta   90.00
_cell.angle_gamma   90.00
#
_symmetry.space_group_name_H-M   'P 1'
#
loop_
_entity.id
_entity.type
_entity.pdbx_description
1 polymer ?
#
loop_
_entity_poly.entity_id
_entity_poly.type
_entity_poly.pdbx_seq_one_letter_code
_entity_poly.pdbx_strand_id
1 'polypeptide(L)'
;RYYWTNGNYKPGKEDFEGESQEGYKGKIEGTKAVIKTPKNESGIWVLWVYAEDQVGNVTIKQERTIGDNDTVIDNQAPVAGKLEITTLEENGEEKEYKTEKTQDEQKEEGENTNKDIKIKLLPGYDSISGVKSNTYKVEKENGEKIKIEGKTEFEGEITLTEHGIYKATVTTIDKAQGQNTSTRQYIIKIDKEGPKVTYENTENGENGSKESIEKVKVRPTVVDEAGVENSALKYSWVKFESVEKYNEFQKAEKTIEKLKEKMGEGKTFSNGEEISSPENIEGIYSLFVYAKDKLGNESVSYSEYYAFKLGKDEKHEYVLAGEYITKVKPETKVEDFIEKVKTVVAGSTYEVYDKKGNEIEEGNIVTTASTIKVDGKTYTIIVVGDLNGDGKLTGTDLVQMRFSRVGKYELKGAYEKAADINSDGKVTGTDLVQMRLIKVGLADYTE
;
A
#
# COMPACT_ATOMS: atom_id res chain seq x y z
N ARG A 1 -53.73 -40.65 35.01
CA ARG A 1 -52.84 -40.72 33.86
C ARG A 1 -52.83 -39.43 33.11
N TYR A 2 -51.89 -39.23 32.23
CA TYR A 2 -51.82 -38.09 31.31
C TYR A 2 -51.57 -38.51 29.88
N TYR A 3 -52.00 -37.68 28.93
CA TYR A 3 -51.78 -37.87 27.51
C TYR A 3 -51.63 -36.50 26.80
N TRP A 4 -50.63 -36.37 26.00
CA TRP A 4 -50.44 -35.21 25.13
C TRP A 4 -50.99 -35.49 23.74
N THR A 5 -51.88 -34.69 23.24
CA THR A 5 -52.42 -34.78 21.88
C THR A 5 -51.98 -33.59 21.04
N ASN A 6 -51.73 -33.82 19.75
CA ASN A 6 -51.42 -32.79 18.79
C ASN A 6 -52.73 -32.22 18.19
N GLY A 7 -52.89 -30.90 18.18
CA GLY A 7 -54.06 -30.22 17.65
C GLY A 7 -55.33 -30.41 18.46
N ASN A 8 -56.48 -30.51 17.78
CA ASN A 8 -57.80 -30.53 18.41
C ASN A 8 -58.30 -31.94 18.76
N TYR A 9 -57.45 -32.94 18.80
CA TYR A 9 -57.85 -34.29 19.13
C TYR A 9 -58.20 -34.38 20.62
N LYS A 10 -59.45 -34.82 20.91
CA LYS A 10 -59.92 -35.10 22.26
C LYS A 10 -59.83 -36.59 22.53
N PRO A 11 -58.95 -37.03 23.47
CA PRO A 11 -58.74 -38.45 23.73
C PRO A 11 -59.93 -39.06 24.47
N GLY A 12 -60.23 -40.35 24.16
CA GLY A 12 -61.14 -41.22 24.92
C GLY A 12 -60.41 -41.96 26.04
N LYS A 13 -61.13 -42.79 26.82
CA LYS A 13 -60.56 -43.58 27.91
C LYS A 13 -59.43 -44.53 27.40
N GLU A 14 -59.65 -45.14 26.25
CA GLU A 14 -58.73 -46.04 25.59
C GLU A 14 -57.36 -45.45 25.29
N ASP A 15 -57.29 -44.17 25.00
CA ASP A 15 -56.04 -43.51 24.68
C ASP A 15 -55.08 -43.37 25.88
N PHE A 16 -55.63 -43.40 27.09
CA PHE A 16 -54.89 -43.42 28.35
C PHE A 16 -54.43 -44.77 28.80
N GLU A 17 -54.94 -45.84 28.14
CA GLU A 17 -54.58 -47.22 28.43
C GLU A 17 -53.26 -47.63 27.73
N GLY A 18 -52.72 -48.81 28.18
CA GLY A 18 -51.48 -49.31 27.64
C GLY A 18 -50.21 -48.81 28.31
N GLU A 19 -49.07 -49.12 27.69
CA GLU A 19 -47.75 -48.72 28.22
C GLU A 19 -47.51 -47.22 28.15
N SER A 20 -46.75 -46.71 29.11
CA SER A 20 -46.30 -45.32 29.09
C SER A 20 -45.38 -45.09 27.89
N GLN A 21 -45.60 -43.98 27.16
CA GLN A 21 -44.76 -43.56 26.06
C GLN A 21 -44.05 -42.27 26.51
N GLU A 22 -42.73 -42.34 26.63
CA GLU A 22 -41.96 -41.23 27.15
C GLU A 22 -42.26 -39.94 26.35
N GLY A 23 -42.66 -38.89 27.09
CA GLY A 23 -42.98 -37.59 26.53
C GLY A 23 -44.41 -37.42 26.00
N TYR A 24 -45.22 -38.52 25.83
CA TYR A 24 -46.58 -38.43 25.30
C TYR A 24 -47.64 -38.85 26.29
N LYS A 25 -47.51 -40.02 26.92
CA LYS A 25 -48.46 -40.50 27.89
C LYS A 25 -47.80 -41.22 29.07
N GLY A 26 -48.44 -41.19 30.21
CA GLY A 26 -47.92 -41.86 31.40
C GLY A 26 -48.88 -41.87 32.57
N LYS A 27 -48.40 -42.46 33.69
CA LYS A 27 -49.13 -42.47 34.97
C LYS A 27 -48.71 -41.28 35.81
N ILE A 28 -49.67 -40.77 36.56
CA ILE A 28 -49.46 -39.77 37.60
C ILE A 28 -49.49 -40.51 38.94
N GLU A 29 -48.39 -40.40 39.68
CA GLU A 29 -48.31 -40.99 41.03
C GLU A 29 -48.43 -39.88 42.06
N GLY A 30 -49.36 -40.05 43.01
CA GLY A 30 -49.64 -39.07 44.03
C GLY A 30 -50.51 -37.89 43.55
N THR A 31 -50.48 -36.81 44.31
CA THR A 31 -51.35 -35.61 44.08
C THR A 31 -50.65 -34.49 43.30
N LYS A 32 -49.36 -34.64 42.99
CA LYS A 32 -48.56 -33.67 42.22
C LYS A 32 -47.62 -34.42 41.30
N ALA A 33 -47.55 -34.03 40.06
CA ALA A 33 -46.61 -34.54 39.09
C ALA A 33 -46.04 -33.39 38.22
N VAL A 34 -44.79 -33.56 37.77
CA VAL A 34 -44.19 -32.76 36.72
C VAL A 34 -44.26 -33.53 35.42
N ILE A 35 -45.08 -33.09 34.50
CA ILE A 35 -45.26 -33.73 33.20
C ILE A 35 -44.45 -32.97 32.19
N LYS A 36 -43.49 -33.64 31.53
CA LYS A 36 -42.67 -33.06 30.46
C LYS A 36 -43.45 -33.03 29.15
N THR A 37 -43.22 -32.00 28.35
CA THR A 37 -43.74 -31.93 26.98
C THR A 37 -43.11 -32.96 26.05
N PRO A 38 -43.78 -33.35 24.95
CA PRO A 38 -43.18 -34.22 23.92
C PRO A 38 -41.86 -33.62 23.40
N LYS A 39 -40.86 -34.50 23.23
CA LYS A 39 -39.55 -34.10 22.73
C LYS A 39 -39.52 -34.17 21.20
N ASN A 40 -38.81 -33.21 20.59
CA ASN A 40 -38.47 -33.16 19.15
C ASN A 40 -39.67 -33.07 18.19
N GLU A 41 -40.83 -32.65 18.67
CA GLU A 41 -41.99 -32.41 17.81
C GLU A 41 -42.50 -30.98 17.98
N SER A 42 -42.86 -30.33 16.88
CA SER A 42 -43.45 -29.02 16.86
C SER A 42 -44.95 -29.08 16.62
N GLY A 43 -45.70 -28.13 17.14
CA GLY A 43 -47.13 -28.01 16.94
C GLY A 43 -47.90 -27.62 18.20
N ILE A 44 -49.21 -27.55 18.09
CA ILE A 44 -50.11 -27.26 19.20
C ILE A 44 -50.38 -28.55 19.95
N TRP A 45 -49.87 -28.67 21.16
CA TRP A 45 -50.04 -29.83 22.00
C TRP A 45 -50.89 -29.53 23.20
N VAL A 46 -51.87 -30.39 23.42
CA VAL A 46 -52.85 -30.28 24.52
C VAL A 46 -52.59 -31.38 25.53
N LEU A 47 -52.42 -30.98 26.78
CA LEU A 47 -52.32 -31.95 27.89
C LEU A 47 -53.71 -32.33 28.39
N TRP A 48 -53.99 -33.61 28.38
CA TRP A 48 -55.18 -34.21 28.93
C TRP A 48 -54.82 -35.02 30.17
N VAL A 49 -55.66 -34.91 31.21
CA VAL A 49 -55.51 -35.67 32.44
C VAL A 49 -56.76 -36.56 32.61
N TYR A 50 -56.49 -37.82 32.86
CA TYR A 50 -57.50 -38.86 33.14
C TYR A 50 -57.41 -39.25 34.62
N ALA A 51 -58.59 -39.25 35.30
CA ALA A 51 -58.75 -39.69 36.65
C ALA A 51 -59.94 -40.68 36.71
N GLU A 52 -59.81 -41.76 37.47
CA GLU A 52 -60.84 -42.75 37.75
C GLU A 52 -60.91 -42.95 39.26
N ASP A 53 -62.10 -42.90 39.82
CA ASP A 53 -62.33 -43.17 41.21
C ASP A 53 -62.45 -44.66 41.50
N GLN A 54 -62.56 -45.07 42.79
CA GLN A 54 -62.59 -46.43 43.21
C GLN A 54 -63.85 -47.14 42.77
N VAL A 55 -64.92 -46.45 42.35
CA VAL A 55 -66.19 -47.01 41.89
C VAL A 55 -66.36 -46.97 40.37
N GLY A 56 -65.31 -46.52 39.67
CA GLY A 56 -65.23 -46.53 38.23
C GLY A 56 -65.71 -45.26 37.52
N ASN A 57 -66.00 -44.19 38.23
CA ASN A 57 -66.32 -42.93 37.57
C ASN A 57 -65.06 -42.30 36.95
N VAL A 58 -65.20 -41.90 35.70
CA VAL A 58 -64.07 -41.36 34.91
C VAL A 58 -64.23 -39.86 34.65
N THR A 59 -63.16 -39.09 34.81
CA THR A 59 -63.05 -37.74 34.39
C THR A 59 -61.84 -37.63 33.45
N ILE A 60 -62.05 -37.07 32.26
CA ILE A 60 -61.01 -36.63 31.33
C ILE A 60 -61.08 -35.14 31.20
N LYS A 61 -60.00 -34.45 31.56
CA LYS A 61 -59.96 -32.98 31.57
C LYS A 61 -58.75 -32.49 30.76
N GLN A 62 -59.03 -31.51 29.93
CA GLN A 62 -57.98 -30.70 29.32
C GLN A 62 -57.41 -29.75 30.37
N GLU A 63 -56.11 -29.87 30.63
CA GLU A 63 -55.38 -28.91 31.44
C GLU A 63 -54.83 -27.82 30.53
N ARG A 64 -55.17 -26.55 30.81
CA ARG A 64 -54.51 -25.42 30.18
C ARG A 64 -53.40 -24.95 31.09
N THR A 65 -52.19 -24.79 30.56
CA THR A 65 -51.14 -24.07 31.26
C THR A 65 -51.56 -22.61 31.47
N ILE A 66 -51.30 -22.09 32.67
CA ILE A 66 -51.64 -20.73 33.10
C ILE A 66 -50.87 -19.72 32.25
N GLY A 67 -51.57 -18.98 31.41
CA GLY A 67 -51.02 -17.95 30.50
C GLY A 67 -51.71 -18.12 29.14
N ASP A 68 -52.24 -17.01 28.64
CA ASP A 68 -52.97 -16.96 27.38
C ASP A 68 -52.36 -17.77 26.28
N ASN A 69 -53.14 -18.74 25.76
CA ASN A 69 -52.95 -19.58 24.60
C ASN A 69 -52.54 -21.05 24.91
N ASP A 70 -53.04 -21.91 24.09
CA ASP A 70 -52.71 -23.35 24.01
C ASP A 70 -51.22 -23.59 24.07
N THR A 71 -50.81 -24.64 24.77
CA THR A 71 -49.37 -24.95 24.88
C THR A 71 -48.82 -25.28 23.50
N VAL A 72 -48.17 -24.29 22.88
CA VAL A 72 -47.49 -24.51 21.61
C VAL A 72 -46.08 -25.00 21.90
N ILE A 73 -45.80 -26.22 21.48
CA ILE A 73 -44.43 -26.78 21.47
C ILE A 73 -43.86 -26.44 20.09
N ASP A 74 -42.82 -25.70 20.08
CA ASP A 74 -42.13 -25.34 18.88
C ASP A 74 -40.62 -25.61 19.04
N ASN A 75 -40.12 -26.58 18.30
CA ASN A 75 -38.71 -26.96 18.26
C ASN A 75 -38.09 -26.61 16.90
N GLN A 76 -38.81 -25.90 16.03
CA GLN A 76 -38.32 -25.48 14.73
C GLN A 76 -37.82 -24.04 14.83
N ALA A 77 -36.65 -23.79 14.21
CA ALA A 77 -36.17 -22.45 14.13
C ALA A 77 -37.02 -21.65 13.14
N PRO A 78 -37.25 -20.36 13.40
CA PRO A 78 -37.94 -19.46 12.47
C PRO A 78 -37.16 -19.33 11.15
N VAL A 79 -37.85 -18.94 10.09
CA VAL A 79 -37.16 -18.51 8.85
C VAL A 79 -36.50 -17.17 9.13
N ALA A 80 -35.18 -17.12 8.96
CA ALA A 80 -34.41 -15.90 9.18
C ALA A 80 -34.88 -14.75 8.29
N GLY A 81 -34.97 -13.56 8.86
CA GLY A 81 -35.15 -12.32 8.10
C GLY A 81 -34.05 -12.11 7.06
N LYS A 82 -34.26 -11.18 6.16
CA LYS A 82 -33.32 -10.81 5.11
C LYS A 82 -32.99 -9.31 5.21
N LEU A 83 -31.85 -8.95 4.63
CA LEU A 83 -31.57 -7.53 4.38
C LEU A 83 -31.86 -7.21 2.92
N GLU A 84 -32.59 -6.13 2.70
CA GLU A 84 -32.62 -5.40 1.45
C GLU A 84 -31.46 -4.41 1.50
N ILE A 85 -30.50 -4.55 0.59
CA ILE A 85 -29.27 -3.77 0.58
C ILE A 85 -29.22 -3.01 -0.75
N THR A 86 -29.08 -1.69 -0.69
CA THR A 86 -29.04 -0.84 -1.87
C THR A 86 -27.84 0.10 -1.81
N THR A 87 -27.29 0.46 -2.97
CA THR A 87 -26.33 1.55 -3.14
C THR A 87 -27.09 2.85 -3.32
N LEU A 88 -26.55 3.93 -2.78
CA LEU A 88 -27.07 5.30 -2.97
C LEU A 88 -26.26 6.00 -4.04
N GLU A 89 -26.88 6.30 -5.18
CA GLU A 89 -26.28 7.07 -6.27
C GLU A 89 -26.27 8.56 -5.94
N GLU A 90 -25.41 9.34 -6.61
CA GLU A 90 -25.28 10.80 -6.41
C GLU A 90 -26.58 11.58 -6.67
N ASN A 91 -27.45 11.06 -7.54
CA ASN A 91 -28.76 11.62 -7.82
C ASN A 91 -29.85 11.24 -6.79
N GLY A 92 -29.48 10.47 -5.75
CA GLY A 92 -30.40 9.97 -4.73
C GLY A 92 -31.18 8.71 -5.13
N GLU A 93 -30.88 8.12 -6.29
CA GLU A 93 -31.48 6.86 -6.72
C GLU A 93 -30.88 5.68 -5.93
N GLU A 94 -31.73 4.74 -5.53
CA GLU A 94 -31.30 3.50 -4.90
C GLU A 94 -31.20 2.38 -5.94
N LYS A 95 -30.06 1.67 -5.95
CA LYS A 95 -29.86 0.48 -6.79
C LYS A 95 -29.57 -0.72 -5.93
N GLU A 96 -30.02 -1.88 -6.35
CA GLU A 96 -29.74 -3.14 -5.68
C GLU A 96 -28.21 -3.36 -5.55
N TYR A 97 -27.76 -3.59 -4.32
CA TYR A 97 -26.41 -4.04 -4.05
C TYR A 97 -26.38 -5.57 -4.17
N LYS A 98 -25.72 -6.07 -5.21
CA LYS A 98 -25.68 -7.49 -5.49
C LYS A 98 -24.86 -8.25 -4.46
N THR A 99 -25.44 -9.29 -3.90
CA THR A 99 -24.78 -10.25 -3.03
C THR A 99 -24.89 -11.66 -3.62
N GLU A 100 -23.87 -12.47 -3.44
CA GLU A 100 -23.86 -13.85 -3.85
C GLU A 100 -23.75 -14.77 -2.62
N LYS A 101 -24.44 -15.91 -2.66
CA LYS A 101 -24.33 -16.93 -1.62
C LYS A 101 -22.93 -17.53 -1.63
N THR A 102 -22.34 -17.64 -0.46
CA THR A 102 -21.10 -18.39 -0.27
C THR A 102 -21.38 -19.88 -0.15
N GLN A 103 -20.35 -20.69 0.12
CA GLN A 103 -20.52 -22.13 0.43
C GLN A 103 -21.40 -22.35 1.68
N ASP A 104 -21.46 -21.40 2.59
CA ASP A 104 -22.44 -21.33 3.67
C ASP A 104 -23.70 -20.65 3.14
N GLU A 105 -24.79 -21.43 2.97
CA GLU A 105 -26.07 -20.94 2.44
C GLU A 105 -26.70 -19.80 3.27
N GLN A 106 -26.23 -19.59 4.49
CA GLN A 106 -26.69 -18.53 5.38
C GLN A 106 -25.82 -17.27 5.30
N LYS A 107 -24.75 -17.29 4.49
CA LYS A 107 -23.85 -16.18 4.29
C LYS A 107 -23.88 -15.72 2.84
N GLU A 108 -24.06 -14.40 2.65
CA GLU A 108 -24.00 -13.74 1.35
C GLU A 108 -22.86 -12.72 1.37
N GLU A 109 -22.16 -12.58 0.24
CA GLU A 109 -21.03 -11.65 0.10
C GLU A 109 -21.24 -10.75 -1.12
N GLY A 110 -21.08 -9.43 -0.93
CA GLY A 110 -21.24 -8.45 -1.98
C GLY A 110 -19.93 -8.05 -2.63
N GLU A 111 -20.04 -7.42 -3.79
CA GLU A 111 -18.91 -6.84 -4.51
C GLU A 111 -18.48 -5.50 -3.87
N ASN A 112 -17.25 -5.04 -4.17
CA ASN A 112 -16.80 -3.72 -3.75
C ASN A 112 -17.63 -2.61 -4.41
N THR A 113 -17.95 -1.56 -3.64
CA THR A 113 -18.62 -0.35 -4.15
C THR A 113 -18.02 0.91 -3.50
N ASN A 114 -17.95 2.01 -4.24
CA ASN A 114 -17.57 3.32 -3.67
C ASN A 114 -18.78 4.17 -3.25
N LYS A 115 -19.98 3.59 -3.30
CA LYS A 115 -21.22 4.25 -2.93
C LYS A 115 -21.56 4.02 -1.46
N ASP A 116 -22.38 4.90 -0.90
CA ASP A 116 -23.02 4.66 0.37
C ASP A 116 -24.00 3.48 0.27
N ILE A 117 -24.10 2.72 1.33
CA ILE A 117 -24.97 1.54 1.38
C ILE A 117 -26.11 1.78 2.37
N LYS A 118 -27.33 1.63 1.88
CA LYS A 118 -28.54 1.60 2.70
C LYS A 118 -28.92 0.15 2.96
N ILE A 119 -29.21 -0.16 4.22
CA ILE A 119 -29.59 -1.50 4.68
C ILE A 119 -30.96 -1.39 5.32
N LYS A 120 -31.90 -2.25 4.92
CA LYS A 120 -33.24 -2.34 5.48
C LYS A 120 -33.57 -3.77 5.84
N LEU A 121 -34.09 -3.98 7.04
CA LEU A 121 -34.54 -5.29 7.50
C LEU A 121 -35.89 -5.68 6.90
N LEU A 122 -35.93 -6.81 6.21
CA LEU A 122 -37.15 -7.53 5.85
C LEU A 122 -37.36 -8.64 6.89
N PRO A 123 -38.45 -8.60 7.68
CA PRO A 123 -38.61 -9.52 8.79
C PRO A 123 -38.72 -10.99 8.36
N GLY A 124 -38.19 -11.87 9.18
CA GLY A 124 -38.41 -13.29 9.08
C GLY A 124 -39.81 -13.66 9.57
N TYR A 125 -40.15 -14.92 9.46
CA TYR A 125 -41.42 -15.40 9.92
C TYR A 125 -41.29 -16.78 10.61
N ASP A 126 -42.26 -17.08 11.46
CA ASP A 126 -42.45 -18.35 12.07
C ASP A 126 -43.92 -18.73 12.01
N SER A 127 -44.21 -19.97 11.53
CA SER A 127 -45.57 -20.42 11.29
C SER A 127 -46.24 -21.11 12.49
N ILE A 128 -45.44 -21.47 13.51
CA ILE A 128 -45.89 -22.24 14.66
C ILE A 128 -46.12 -21.38 15.87
N SER A 129 -45.06 -20.78 16.41
CA SER A 129 -45.11 -19.94 17.60
C SER A 129 -45.19 -18.43 17.28
N GLY A 130 -44.87 -18.05 16.05
CA GLY A 130 -44.76 -16.69 15.62
C GLY A 130 -43.42 -16.06 16.05
N VAL A 131 -43.08 -14.90 15.44
CA VAL A 131 -41.82 -14.21 15.68
C VAL A 131 -41.92 -13.35 16.93
N LYS A 132 -40.92 -13.44 17.80
CA LYS A 132 -40.71 -12.58 18.97
C LYS A 132 -39.94 -11.32 18.62
N SER A 133 -38.83 -11.47 17.89
CA SER A 133 -38.00 -10.36 17.45
C SER A 133 -37.29 -10.66 16.12
N ASN A 134 -37.11 -9.59 15.33
CA ASN A 134 -36.26 -9.53 14.17
C ASN A 134 -35.33 -8.34 14.35
N THR A 135 -34.04 -8.57 14.41
CA THR A 135 -33.02 -7.55 14.57
C THR A 135 -31.81 -7.84 13.71
N TYR A 136 -30.95 -6.84 13.46
CA TYR A 136 -29.64 -7.07 12.88
C TYR A 136 -28.59 -6.20 13.56
N LYS A 137 -27.34 -6.67 13.51
CA LYS A 137 -26.14 -5.99 13.99
C LYS A 137 -25.19 -5.83 12.83
N VAL A 138 -24.41 -4.76 12.85
CA VAL A 138 -23.35 -4.51 11.88
C VAL A 138 -22.03 -4.31 12.61
N GLU A 139 -21.00 -5.00 12.18
CA GLU A 139 -19.66 -4.96 12.73
C GLU A 139 -18.66 -4.73 11.59
N LYS A 140 -17.61 -3.90 11.81
CA LYS A 140 -16.46 -3.83 10.91
C LYS A 140 -15.65 -5.13 10.99
N GLU A 141 -14.80 -5.40 10.00
CA GLU A 141 -13.95 -6.59 9.97
C GLU A 141 -13.09 -6.75 11.23
N ASN A 142 -12.64 -5.65 11.83
CA ASN A 142 -11.88 -5.63 13.09
C ASN A 142 -12.74 -5.96 14.33
N GLY A 143 -14.03 -6.27 14.18
CA GLY A 143 -14.98 -6.56 15.25
C GLY A 143 -15.59 -5.33 15.91
N GLU A 144 -15.31 -4.13 15.44
CA GLU A 144 -15.93 -2.90 15.94
C GLU A 144 -17.40 -2.85 15.56
N LYS A 145 -18.27 -2.69 16.56
CA LYS A 145 -19.72 -2.57 16.36
C LYS A 145 -20.10 -1.18 15.89
N ILE A 146 -20.83 -1.12 14.80
CA ILE A 146 -21.41 0.14 14.32
C ILE A 146 -22.46 0.62 15.33
N LYS A 147 -22.37 1.90 15.67
CA LYS A 147 -23.31 2.57 16.56
C LYS A 147 -23.99 3.71 15.82
N ILE A 148 -25.33 3.69 15.80
CA ILE A 148 -26.14 4.78 15.25
C ILE A 148 -27.11 5.20 16.34
N GLU A 149 -27.11 6.48 16.70
CA GLU A 149 -27.91 7.02 17.80
C GLU A 149 -27.76 6.24 19.13
N GLY A 150 -26.52 5.74 19.38
CA GLY A 150 -26.21 4.95 20.58
C GLY A 150 -26.64 3.50 20.54
N LYS A 151 -27.37 3.05 19.51
CA LYS A 151 -27.80 1.66 19.32
C LYS A 151 -26.77 0.86 18.53
N THR A 152 -26.65 -0.42 18.83
CA THR A 152 -25.82 -1.41 18.11
C THR A 152 -26.64 -2.53 17.49
N GLU A 153 -27.95 -2.50 17.67
CA GLU A 153 -28.92 -3.47 17.17
C GLU A 153 -30.10 -2.72 16.54
N PHE A 154 -30.49 -3.10 15.35
CA PHE A 154 -31.37 -2.35 14.48
C PHE A 154 -32.57 -3.22 14.05
N GLU A 155 -33.75 -2.59 13.98
CA GLU A 155 -34.99 -3.19 13.49
C GLU A 155 -35.50 -2.53 12.19
N GLY A 156 -34.95 -1.34 11.87
CA GLY A 156 -35.33 -0.52 10.72
C GLY A 156 -34.26 -0.46 9.64
N GLU A 157 -34.07 0.72 9.09
CA GLU A 157 -33.03 0.98 8.09
C GLU A 157 -31.88 1.81 8.65
N ILE A 158 -30.69 1.59 8.13
CA ILE A 158 -29.49 2.38 8.40
C ILE A 158 -28.72 2.63 7.11
N THR A 159 -27.83 3.65 7.13
CA THR A 159 -26.90 3.93 6.04
C THR A 159 -25.47 3.81 6.52
N LEU A 160 -24.64 3.10 5.76
CA LEU A 160 -23.19 2.99 5.94
C LEU A 160 -22.52 3.89 4.92
N THR A 161 -21.66 4.79 5.40
CA THR A 161 -21.01 5.82 4.56
C THR A 161 -19.50 5.75 4.58
N GLU A 162 -18.89 5.05 5.53
CA GLU A 162 -17.43 4.96 5.68
C GLU A 162 -16.86 3.81 4.89
N HIS A 163 -15.62 3.98 4.42
CA HIS A 163 -14.82 2.89 3.86
C HIS A 163 -14.66 1.74 4.86
N GLY A 164 -14.74 0.51 4.38
CA GLY A 164 -14.50 -0.70 5.17
C GLY A 164 -15.32 -1.91 4.73
N ILE A 165 -14.94 -3.05 5.29
CA ILE A 165 -15.67 -4.32 5.16
C ILE A 165 -16.55 -4.49 6.40
N TYR A 166 -17.83 -4.72 6.17
CA TYR A 166 -18.84 -4.84 7.20
C TYR A 166 -19.47 -6.22 7.18
N LYS A 167 -19.70 -6.77 8.36
CA LYS A 167 -20.46 -7.99 8.58
C LYS A 167 -21.81 -7.64 9.23
N ALA A 168 -22.88 -7.76 8.47
CA ALA A 168 -24.23 -7.61 9.00
C ALA A 168 -24.81 -8.98 9.36
N THR A 169 -25.31 -9.14 10.59
CA THR A 169 -25.90 -10.39 11.07
C THR A 169 -27.34 -10.15 11.47
N VAL A 170 -28.26 -10.75 10.72
CA VAL A 170 -29.71 -10.77 11.04
C VAL A 170 -29.96 -11.89 12.03
N THR A 171 -30.80 -11.63 13.03
CA THR A 171 -31.24 -12.63 14.01
C THR A 171 -32.77 -12.58 14.10
N THR A 172 -33.40 -13.73 13.92
CA THR A 172 -34.84 -13.93 14.12
C THR A 172 -35.04 -14.89 15.28
N ILE A 173 -35.85 -14.50 16.24
CA ILE A 173 -36.19 -15.28 17.44
C ILE A 173 -37.72 -15.52 17.46
N ASP A 174 -38.15 -16.73 17.68
CA ASP A 174 -39.55 -17.06 17.81
C ASP A 174 -40.13 -16.78 19.22
N LYS A 175 -41.44 -16.98 19.40
CA LYS A 175 -42.12 -16.84 20.69
C LYS A 175 -42.15 -18.14 21.49
N ALA A 176 -41.59 -19.24 20.98
CA ALA A 176 -41.52 -20.47 21.72
C ALA A 176 -40.85 -20.30 23.08
N GLN A 177 -41.21 -21.10 24.07
CA GLN A 177 -40.62 -21.03 25.39
C GLN A 177 -39.07 -21.22 25.36
N GLY A 178 -38.61 -22.08 24.43
CA GLY A 178 -37.18 -22.34 24.18
C GLY A 178 -36.47 -21.26 23.37
N GLN A 179 -37.22 -20.33 22.75
CA GLN A 179 -36.70 -19.25 21.88
C GLN A 179 -35.75 -19.78 20.81
N ASN A 180 -36.30 -20.55 19.87
CA ASN A 180 -35.50 -21.00 18.73
C ASN A 180 -35.02 -19.76 17.92
N THR A 181 -33.83 -19.88 17.38
CA THR A 181 -33.16 -18.72 16.73
C THR A 181 -32.61 -19.15 15.38
N SER A 182 -32.77 -18.29 14.39
CA SER A 182 -32.06 -18.40 13.12
C SER A 182 -31.33 -17.13 12.78
N THR A 183 -30.23 -17.27 12.04
CA THR A 183 -29.37 -16.16 11.65
C THR A 183 -29.07 -16.19 10.16
N ARG A 184 -28.80 -15.01 9.59
CA ARG A 184 -28.28 -14.82 8.25
C ARG A 184 -27.20 -13.75 8.26
N GLN A 185 -26.14 -13.92 7.49
CA GLN A 185 -25.02 -13.00 7.46
C GLN A 185 -24.80 -12.42 6.05
N TYR A 186 -24.40 -11.17 6.02
CA TYR A 186 -24.04 -10.43 4.81
C TYR A 186 -22.69 -9.78 5.00
N ILE A 187 -21.82 -9.92 4.01
CA ILE A 187 -20.57 -9.17 3.93
C ILE A 187 -20.76 -8.04 2.93
N ILE A 188 -20.58 -6.82 3.39
CA ILE A 188 -20.77 -5.58 2.61
C ILE A 188 -19.41 -4.90 2.52
N LYS A 189 -19.00 -4.51 1.31
CA LYS A 189 -17.68 -3.93 1.04
C LYS A 189 -17.83 -2.54 0.46
N ILE A 190 -17.47 -1.52 1.25
CA ILE A 190 -17.45 -0.11 0.82
C ILE A 190 -16.02 0.31 0.65
N ASP A 191 -15.61 0.58 -0.58
CA ASP A 191 -14.28 1.03 -0.92
C ASP A 191 -14.32 2.46 -1.46
N LYS A 192 -13.84 3.40 -0.67
CA LYS A 192 -13.75 4.84 -0.99
C LYS A 192 -12.31 5.35 -1.00
N GLU A 193 -11.36 4.46 -0.81
CA GLU A 193 -9.94 4.79 -0.86
C GLU A 193 -9.37 4.48 -2.23
N GLY A 194 -8.49 5.32 -2.72
CA GLY A 194 -7.75 5.02 -3.95
C GLY A 194 -6.56 4.10 -3.71
N PRO A 195 -5.99 3.53 -4.79
CA PRO A 195 -4.92 2.55 -4.70
C PRO A 195 -3.72 2.98 -3.86
N LYS A 196 -3.13 2.03 -3.14
CA LYS A 196 -1.89 2.19 -2.37
C LYS A 196 -0.68 1.88 -3.25
N VAL A 197 0.38 2.71 -3.11
CA VAL A 197 1.61 2.56 -3.88
C VAL A 197 2.79 2.32 -2.95
N THR A 198 3.59 1.32 -3.27
CA THR A 198 4.88 1.07 -2.63
C THR A 198 6.01 1.28 -3.64
N TYR A 199 7.20 1.66 -3.18
CA TYR A 199 8.35 1.98 -4.01
C TYR A 199 9.53 1.10 -3.61
N GLU A 200 10.11 0.40 -4.58
CA GLU A 200 11.32 -0.41 -4.43
C GLU A 200 12.43 0.16 -5.31
N ASN A 201 13.59 0.45 -4.72
CA ASN A 201 14.77 0.80 -5.51
C ASN A 201 15.40 -0.48 -6.07
N THR A 202 15.52 -0.55 -7.39
CA THR A 202 16.05 -1.74 -8.07
C THR A 202 17.48 -1.57 -8.56
N GLU A 203 17.92 -0.31 -8.76
CA GLU A 203 19.29 0.02 -9.16
C GLU A 203 19.65 1.41 -8.65
N ASN A 204 20.83 1.56 -8.07
CA ASN A 204 21.46 2.80 -7.61
C ASN A 204 20.59 3.70 -6.69
N GLY A 205 21.15 4.07 -5.57
CA GLY A 205 20.55 4.96 -4.59
C GLY A 205 19.52 4.27 -3.68
N GLU A 206 19.35 4.82 -2.50
CA GLU A 206 18.33 4.44 -1.53
C GLU A 206 17.23 5.51 -1.51
N ASN A 207 16.00 5.08 -1.24
CA ASN A 207 14.90 6.00 -1.03
C ASN A 207 15.19 6.90 0.17
N GLY A 208 15.03 8.22 0.02
CA GLY A 208 15.38 9.19 1.06
C GLY A 208 16.88 9.40 1.29
N SER A 209 17.74 8.88 0.42
CA SER A 209 19.19 9.07 0.50
C SER A 209 19.56 10.58 0.44
N LYS A 210 20.43 10.97 1.35
CA LYS A 210 21.07 12.30 1.33
C LYS A 210 22.35 12.34 0.50
N GLU A 211 22.80 11.17 0.04
CA GLU A 211 23.95 11.07 -0.86
C GLU A 211 23.52 11.40 -2.28
N SER A 212 24.37 12.15 -2.97
CA SER A 212 24.11 12.47 -4.37
C SER A 212 24.29 11.24 -5.24
N ILE A 213 23.29 10.94 -6.05
CA ILE A 213 23.25 9.82 -6.99
C ILE A 213 23.21 10.33 -8.43
N GLU A 214 23.70 9.58 -9.38
CA GLU A 214 23.67 9.95 -10.80
C GLU A 214 22.38 9.50 -11.48
N LYS A 215 21.95 8.30 -11.16
CA LYS A 215 20.70 7.70 -11.66
C LYS A 215 20.11 6.73 -10.65
N VAL A 216 18.83 6.46 -10.78
CA VAL A 216 18.12 5.47 -9.99
C VAL A 216 17.05 4.80 -10.85
N LYS A 217 16.77 3.53 -10.57
CA LYS A 217 15.58 2.83 -11.04
C LYS A 217 14.69 2.49 -9.86
N VAL A 218 13.44 2.80 -10.00
CA VAL A 218 12.41 2.58 -8.97
C VAL A 218 11.29 1.76 -9.56
N ARG A 219 10.85 0.73 -8.84
CA ARG A 219 9.68 -0.08 -9.19
C ARG A 219 8.53 0.30 -8.28
N PRO A 220 7.55 1.10 -8.74
CA PRO A 220 6.31 1.31 -8.01
C PRO A 220 5.39 0.09 -8.18
N THR A 221 4.85 -0.38 -7.07
CA THR A 221 3.82 -1.43 -7.05
C THR A 221 2.52 -0.85 -6.51
N VAL A 222 1.47 -0.96 -7.29
CA VAL A 222 0.15 -0.41 -7.00
C VAL A 222 -0.80 -1.55 -6.66
N VAL A 223 -1.47 -1.47 -5.51
CA VAL A 223 -2.43 -2.47 -5.05
C VAL A 223 -3.72 -1.82 -4.58
N ASP A 224 -4.84 -2.52 -4.80
CA ASP A 224 -6.16 -2.09 -4.40
C ASP A 224 -7.12 -3.28 -4.28
N GLU A 225 -8.05 -3.24 -3.32
CA GLU A 225 -9.01 -4.33 -3.07
C GLU A 225 -10.09 -4.43 -4.15
N ALA A 226 -10.52 -3.30 -4.72
CA ALA A 226 -11.44 -3.26 -5.85
C ALA A 226 -10.73 -3.54 -7.19
N GLY A 227 -9.40 -3.59 -7.15
CA GLY A 227 -8.53 -3.81 -8.29
C GLY A 227 -8.12 -2.52 -8.99
N VAL A 228 -6.88 -2.50 -9.50
CA VAL A 228 -6.26 -1.34 -10.14
C VAL A 228 -6.73 -1.18 -11.58
N GLU A 229 -7.06 0.05 -11.99
CA GLU A 229 -7.29 0.42 -13.40
C GLU A 229 -5.93 0.68 -14.08
N ASN A 230 -5.35 -0.38 -14.64
CA ASN A 230 -3.98 -0.34 -15.18
C ASN A 230 -3.77 0.71 -16.28
N SER A 231 -4.80 1.03 -17.06
CA SER A 231 -4.75 2.05 -18.12
C SER A 231 -4.62 3.48 -17.59
N ALA A 232 -4.91 3.69 -16.30
CA ALA A 232 -4.88 4.99 -15.66
C ALA A 232 -3.55 5.29 -14.94
N LEU A 233 -2.63 4.31 -14.84
CA LEU A 233 -1.37 4.49 -14.11
C LEU A 233 -0.45 5.51 -14.78
N LYS A 234 -0.01 6.53 -14.01
CA LYS A 234 0.91 7.55 -14.49
C LYS A 234 1.97 7.86 -13.44
N TYR A 235 3.13 8.29 -13.89
CA TYR A 235 4.21 8.75 -13.03
C TYR A 235 4.83 10.05 -13.50
N SER A 236 5.48 10.78 -12.58
CA SER A 236 6.27 11.97 -12.88
C SER A 236 7.39 12.12 -11.87
N TRP A 237 8.58 12.51 -12.32
CA TRP A 237 9.67 12.96 -11.47
C TRP A 237 9.49 14.45 -11.17
N VAL A 238 9.19 14.77 -9.91
CA VAL A 238 8.89 16.13 -9.45
C VAL A 238 10.08 16.72 -8.73
N LYS A 239 10.56 17.85 -9.22
CA LYS A 239 11.68 18.59 -8.61
C LYS A 239 11.23 19.42 -7.40
N PHE A 240 12.09 19.45 -6.37
CA PHE A 240 11.99 20.33 -5.22
C PHE A 240 13.22 21.25 -5.17
N GLU A 241 13.04 22.46 -4.66
CA GLU A 241 14.13 23.45 -4.56
C GLU A 241 15.23 23.00 -3.58
N SER A 242 14.84 22.29 -2.50
CA SER A 242 15.76 21.74 -1.51
C SER A 242 15.11 20.60 -0.71
N VAL A 243 15.90 19.91 0.12
CA VAL A 243 15.42 18.90 1.08
C VAL A 243 14.45 19.53 2.09
N GLU A 244 14.71 20.75 2.52
CA GLU A 244 13.82 21.50 3.44
C GLU A 244 12.46 21.71 2.81
N LYS A 245 12.41 22.11 1.53
CA LYS A 245 11.15 22.26 0.78
C LYS A 245 10.40 20.97 0.57
N TYR A 246 11.10 19.85 0.36
CA TYR A 246 10.48 18.53 0.36
C TYR A 246 9.89 18.17 1.73
N ASN A 247 10.62 18.42 2.82
CA ASN A 247 10.16 18.15 4.18
C ASN A 247 8.96 19.02 4.59
N GLU A 248 8.94 20.30 4.18
CA GLU A 248 7.79 21.19 4.35
C GLU A 248 6.57 20.64 3.58
N PHE A 249 6.78 20.19 2.35
CA PHE A 249 5.76 19.57 1.54
C PHE A 249 5.23 18.28 2.20
N GLN A 250 6.07 17.43 2.79
CA GLN A 250 5.61 16.22 3.50
C GLN A 250 4.68 16.54 4.69
N LYS A 251 4.92 17.63 5.41
CA LYS A 251 4.14 18.05 6.58
C LYS A 251 2.85 18.78 6.24
N ALA A 252 2.75 19.35 5.03
CA ALA A 252 1.56 20.08 4.61
C ALA A 252 0.37 19.14 4.38
N GLU A 253 -0.84 19.61 4.68
CA GLU A 253 -2.07 18.94 4.27
C GLU A 253 -2.21 18.93 2.74
N LYS A 254 -2.57 17.77 2.20
CA LYS A 254 -2.63 17.53 0.77
C LYS A 254 -4.00 17.01 0.37
N THR A 255 -4.54 17.61 -0.67
CA THR A 255 -5.68 17.03 -1.40
C THR A 255 -5.16 16.35 -2.66
N ILE A 256 -5.94 15.44 -3.21
CA ILE A 256 -5.61 14.74 -4.47
C ILE A 256 -5.38 15.75 -5.60
N GLU A 257 -6.19 16.82 -5.66
CA GLU A 257 -6.09 17.89 -6.66
C GLU A 257 -4.74 18.61 -6.60
N LYS A 258 -4.28 18.99 -5.39
CA LYS A 258 -2.96 19.62 -5.19
C LYS A 258 -1.81 18.70 -5.57
N LEU A 259 -1.95 17.39 -5.28
CA LEU A 259 -0.95 16.40 -5.66
C LEU A 259 -0.91 16.18 -7.18
N LYS A 260 -2.08 16.15 -7.86
CA LYS A 260 -2.18 16.08 -9.32
C LYS A 260 -1.57 17.33 -9.98
N GLU A 261 -1.88 18.51 -9.48
CA GLU A 261 -1.29 19.77 -9.97
C GLU A 261 0.24 19.74 -9.88
N LYS A 262 0.78 19.32 -8.73
CA LYS A 262 2.22 19.21 -8.53
C LYS A 262 2.88 18.16 -9.41
N MET A 263 2.20 17.03 -9.64
CA MET A 263 2.68 15.94 -10.50
C MET A 263 2.68 16.33 -11.98
N GLY A 264 1.71 17.14 -12.42
CA GLY A 264 1.48 17.47 -13.84
C GLY A 264 0.86 16.31 -14.62
N GLU A 265 1.01 16.30 -15.95
CA GLU A 265 0.37 15.30 -16.82
C GLU A 265 0.84 13.87 -16.60
N GLY A 266 2.11 13.69 -16.24
CA GLY A 266 2.72 12.38 -16.02
C GLY A 266 2.87 11.54 -17.29
N LYS A 267 3.63 10.45 -17.20
CA LYS A 267 3.82 9.43 -18.23
C LYS A 267 3.14 8.14 -17.79
N THR A 268 2.55 7.40 -18.69
CA THR A 268 1.95 6.09 -18.42
C THR A 268 3.02 5.04 -18.14
N PHE A 269 2.68 4.06 -17.30
CA PHE A 269 3.54 2.90 -17.02
C PHE A 269 2.68 1.67 -16.69
N SER A 270 3.30 0.49 -16.73
CA SER A 270 2.67 -0.77 -16.31
C SER A 270 2.93 -1.04 -14.82
N ASN A 271 1.97 -1.59 -14.09
CA ASN A 271 2.15 -1.91 -12.68
C ASN A 271 3.36 -2.83 -12.46
N GLY A 272 4.28 -2.42 -11.57
CA GLY A 272 5.53 -3.13 -11.31
C GLY A 272 6.63 -2.92 -12.36
N GLU A 273 6.44 -2.04 -13.33
CA GLU A 273 7.48 -1.62 -14.29
C GLU A 273 8.58 -0.82 -13.58
N GLU A 274 9.84 -1.01 -14.01
CA GLU A 274 10.96 -0.20 -13.54
C GLU A 274 10.99 1.15 -14.22
N ILE A 275 10.93 2.20 -13.42
CA ILE A 275 10.98 3.59 -13.87
C ILE A 275 12.37 4.15 -13.62
N SER A 276 13.06 4.52 -14.68
CA SER A 276 14.36 5.20 -14.60
C SER A 276 14.17 6.68 -14.26
N SER A 277 15.09 7.25 -13.49
CA SER A 277 15.20 8.70 -13.37
C SER A 277 15.49 9.33 -14.73
N PRO A 278 15.12 10.60 -14.95
CA PRO A 278 15.56 11.34 -16.13
C PRO A 278 17.09 11.42 -16.17
N GLU A 279 17.66 11.47 -17.36
CA GLU A 279 19.10 11.65 -17.56
C GLU A 279 19.50 13.11 -17.33
N ASN A 280 20.73 13.33 -16.87
CA ASN A 280 21.35 14.65 -16.69
C ASN A 280 20.52 15.61 -15.83
N ILE A 281 19.96 15.11 -14.72
CA ILE A 281 19.23 15.91 -13.74
C ILE A 281 20.09 16.19 -12.51
N GLU A 282 19.87 17.37 -11.91
CA GLU A 282 20.49 17.78 -10.66
C GLU A 282 19.45 18.35 -9.70
N GLY A 283 19.63 18.05 -8.42
CA GLY A 283 18.77 18.55 -7.34
C GLY A 283 17.94 17.47 -6.67
N ILE A 284 16.94 17.90 -5.96
CA ILE A 284 16.06 17.05 -5.15
C ILE A 284 14.81 16.68 -5.96
N TYR A 285 14.56 15.39 -6.10
CA TYR A 285 13.39 14.89 -6.83
C TYR A 285 12.67 13.81 -6.01
N SER A 286 11.38 13.67 -6.26
CA SER A 286 10.56 12.55 -5.78
C SER A 286 9.76 11.99 -6.95
N LEU A 287 9.58 10.66 -6.96
CA LEU A 287 8.75 9.98 -7.95
C LEU A 287 7.30 10.02 -7.49
N PHE A 288 6.45 10.73 -8.22
CA PHE A 288 5.01 10.77 -8.02
C PHE A 288 4.34 9.73 -8.88
N VAL A 289 3.35 9.04 -8.32
CA VAL A 289 2.53 8.04 -9.01
C VAL A 289 1.06 8.37 -8.80
N TYR A 290 0.34 8.54 -9.88
CA TYR A 290 -1.12 8.59 -9.91
C TYR A 290 -1.66 7.21 -10.23
N ALA A 291 -2.67 6.80 -9.49
CA ALA A 291 -3.38 5.56 -9.68
C ALA A 291 -4.90 5.77 -9.51
N LYS A 292 -5.67 4.90 -10.15
CA LYS A 292 -7.11 4.82 -10.07
C LYS A 292 -7.52 3.36 -9.92
N ASP A 293 -8.51 3.08 -9.09
CA ASP A 293 -9.10 1.75 -9.00
C ASP A 293 -10.22 1.55 -10.05
N LYS A 294 -10.80 0.36 -10.10
CA LYS A 294 -11.91 0.05 -11.00
C LYS A 294 -13.24 0.67 -10.61
N LEU A 295 -13.37 1.17 -9.39
CA LEU A 295 -14.55 1.90 -8.89
C LEU A 295 -14.47 3.40 -9.18
N GLY A 296 -13.28 3.88 -9.55
CA GLY A 296 -13.06 5.29 -9.86
C GLY A 296 -12.40 6.09 -8.75
N ASN A 297 -12.06 5.48 -7.60
CA ASN A 297 -11.32 6.19 -6.56
C ASN A 297 -9.88 6.43 -7.02
N GLU A 298 -9.39 7.62 -6.74
CA GLU A 298 -8.09 8.07 -7.22
C GLU A 298 -7.11 8.25 -6.06
N SER A 299 -5.84 8.03 -6.34
CA SER A 299 -4.76 8.37 -5.43
C SER A 299 -3.57 8.98 -6.15
N VAL A 300 -2.83 9.84 -5.45
CA VAL A 300 -1.49 10.27 -5.84
C VAL A 300 -0.56 10.02 -4.67
N SER A 301 0.41 9.17 -4.87
CA SER A 301 1.45 8.86 -3.91
C SER A 301 2.80 9.40 -4.40
N TYR A 302 3.77 9.50 -3.50
CA TYR A 302 5.12 9.93 -3.86
C TYR A 302 6.16 9.19 -3.00
N SER A 303 7.32 8.93 -3.62
CA SER A 303 8.45 8.30 -2.95
C SER A 303 9.11 9.26 -1.94
N GLU A 304 10.01 8.75 -1.10
CA GLU A 304 11.03 9.56 -0.47
C GLU A 304 11.82 10.34 -1.56
N TYR A 305 12.57 11.36 -1.15
CA TYR A 305 13.37 12.12 -2.11
C TYR A 305 14.64 11.39 -2.53
N TYR A 306 15.11 11.72 -3.73
CA TYR A 306 16.41 11.36 -4.29
C TYR A 306 17.21 12.64 -4.54
N ALA A 307 18.45 12.68 -4.08
CA ALA A 307 19.38 13.78 -4.32
C ALA A 307 20.25 13.45 -5.51
N PHE A 308 19.91 13.99 -6.68
CA PHE A 308 20.70 13.81 -7.90
C PHE A 308 21.82 14.82 -7.98
N LYS A 309 22.99 14.36 -8.42
CA LYS A 309 24.06 15.21 -8.92
C LYS A 309 24.22 14.92 -10.41
N LEU A 310 24.61 15.94 -11.15
CA LEU A 310 25.06 15.71 -12.51
C LEU A 310 26.15 14.65 -12.46
N GLY A 311 25.98 13.58 -13.22
CA GLY A 311 27.06 12.64 -13.47
C GLY A 311 28.28 13.42 -13.90
N LYS A 312 29.45 13.07 -13.38
CA LYS A 312 30.70 13.77 -13.73
C LYS A 312 30.75 13.83 -15.25
N ASP A 313 30.72 15.06 -15.72
CA ASP A 313 30.51 15.48 -17.09
C ASP A 313 31.21 14.61 -18.14
N GLU A 314 30.45 13.97 -19.01
CA GLU A 314 30.97 13.48 -20.30
C GLU A 314 31.42 14.65 -21.21
N LYS A 315 31.06 15.90 -20.87
CA LYS A 315 31.44 17.14 -21.56
C LYS A 315 32.72 17.81 -21.04
N HIS A 316 33.48 17.13 -20.18
CA HIS A 316 34.77 17.68 -19.81
C HIS A 316 35.71 17.60 -21.02
N GLU A 317 35.77 18.70 -21.75
CA GLU A 317 36.63 18.81 -22.94
C GLU A 317 38.05 19.18 -22.51
N TYR A 318 39.04 18.46 -23.03
CA TYR A 318 40.42 18.89 -22.95
C TYR A 318 40.60 20.20 -23.75
N VAL A 319 41.49 21.03 -23.31
CA VAL A 319 41.79 22.27 -24.02
C VAL A 319 43.19 22.18 -24.62
N LEU A 320 43.25 22.37 -25.94
CA LEU A 320 44.53 22.48 -26.62
C LEU A 320 45.03 23.96 -26.52
N ALA A 321 45.98 24.18 -25.65
CA ALA A 321 46.60 25.51 -25.42
C ALA A 321 48.04 25.51 -25.94
N GLY A 322 48.23 25.77 -27.24
CA GLY A 322 49.51 25.70 -27.91
C GLY A 322 50.03 24.27 -28.00
N GLU A 323 51.12 23.99 -27.29
CA GLU A 323 51.70 22.64 -27.20
C GLU A 323 51.25 21.84 -25.96
N TYR A 324 50.26 22.37 -25.21
CA TYR A 324 49.75 21.73 -24.00
C TYR A 324 48.32 21.25 -24.18
N ILE A 325 48.06 20.04 -23.69
CA ILE A 325 46.69 19.52 -23.49
C ILE A 325 46.40 19.68 -22.03
N THR A 326 45.49 20.59 -21.71
CA THR A 326 45.13 20.99 -20.35
C THR A 326 43.77 20.45 -19.94
N LYS A 327 43.41 20.63 -18.67
CA LYS A 327 42.16 20.14 -18.07
C LYS A 327 42.04 18.61 -18.01
N VAL A 328 43.17 17.89 -18.04
CA VAL A 328 43.16 16.45 -17.84
C VAL A 328 42.90 16.14 -16.37
N LYS A 329 41.92 15.30 -16.09
CA LYS A 329 41.58 14.91 -14.70
C LYS A 329 42.66 14.01 -14.10
N PRO A 330 42.92 14.12 -12.79
CA PRO A 330 43.75 13.12 -12.09
C PRO A 330 43.20 11.70 -12.27
N GLU A 331 44.10 10.75 -12.22
CA GLU A 331 43.80 9.32 -12.37
C GLU A 331 43.21 8.90 -13.72
N THR A 332 43.28 9.78 -14.76
CA THR A 332 42.88 9.45 -16.12
C THR A 332 43.79 8.39 -16.70
N LYS A 333 43.26 7.27 -17.16
CA LYS A 333 43.99 6.22 -17.84
C LYS A 333 44.33 6.60 -19.27
N VAL A 334 45.39 5.97 -19.80
CA VAL A 334 45.90 6.23 -21.16
C VAL A 334 44.82 6.04 -22.22
N GLU A 335 44.06 4.96 -22.16
CA GLU A 335 42.99 4.65 -23.10
C GLU A 335 41.89 5.72 -23.10
N ASP A 336 41.41 6.15 -21.90
CA ASP A 336 40.39 7.20 -21.73
C ASP A 336 40.92 8.57 -22.17
N PHE A 337 42.20 8.84 -21.93
CA PHE A 337 42.87 10.04 -22.36
C PHE A 337 42.94 10.13 -23.88
N ILE A 338 43.38 9.04 -24.56
CA ILE A 338 43.50 8.99 -26.03
C ILE A 338 42.12 9.19 -26.66
N GLU A 339 41.06 8.56 -26.14
CA GLU A 339 39.70 8.70 -26.67
C GLU A 339 39.25 10.17 -26.64
N LYS A 340 39.49 10.85 -25.53
CA LYS A 340 39.11 12.28 -25.38
C LYS A 340 40.00 13.21 -26.18
N VAL A 341 41.30 12.93 -26.27
CA VAL A 341 42.23 13.75 -27.06
C VAL A 341 41.83 13.78 -28.55
N LYS A 342 41.29 12.71 -29.10
CA LYS A 342 40.77 12.67 -30.47
C LYS A 342 39.74 13.77 -30.78
N THR A 343 39.08 14.29 -29.77
CA THR A 343 38.11 15.38 -29.93
C THR A 343 38.77 16.75 -30.07
N VAL A 344 40.01 16.93 -29.63
CA VAL A 344 40.72 18.26 -29.63
C VAL A 344 41.97 18.25 -30.52
N VAL A 345 42.52 17.08 -30.79
CA VAL A 345 43.66 16.93 -31.70
C VAL A 345 43.37 15.80 -32.68
N ALA A 346 43.02 16.14 -33.91
CA ALA A 346 42.78 15.16 -34.97
C ALA A 346 44.10 14.52 -35.42
N GLY A 347 44.07 13.17 -35.56
CA GLY A 347 45.23 12.39 -36.03
C GLY A 347 44.87 10.94 -36.28
N SER A 348 45.81 10.17 -36.82
CA SER A 348 45.68 8.75 -37.11
C SER A 348 46.40 7.88 -36.10
N THR A 349 47.47 8.37 -35.49
CA THR A 349 48.30 7.68 -34.51
C THR A 349 48.38 8.48 -33.21
N TYR A 350 48.26 7.78 -32.07
CA TYR A 350 48.31 8.39 -30.75
C TYR A 350 49.16 7.53 -29.83
N GLU A 351 50.31 8.09 -29.40
CA GLU A 351 51.29 7.37 -28.56
C GLU A 351 51.61 8.25 -27.35
N VAL A 352 51.49 7.70 -26.14
CA VAL A 352 51.70 8.43 -24.88
C VAL A 352 53.03 8.01 -24.25
N TYR A 353 53.82 9.00 -23.82
CA TYR A 353 55.12 8.80 -23.25
C TYR A 353 55.25 9.48 -21.88
N ASP A 354 55.98 8.83 -20.97
CA ASP A 354 56.36 9.44 -19.69
C ASP A 354 57.37 10.59 -19.87
N LYS A 355 57.68 11.29 -18.81
CA LYS A 355 58.68 12.38 -18.81
C LYS A 355 60.10 11.94 -19.12
N LYS A 356 60.38 10.64 -19.16
CA LYS A 356 61.69 10.06 -19.52
C LYS A 356 61.70 9.58 -20.97
N GLY A 357 60.56 9.65 -21.67
CA GLY A 357 60.44 9.22 -23.04
C GLY A 357 60.11 7.71 -23.21
N ASN A 358 59.72 7.00 -22.14
CA ASN A 358 59.20 5.64 -22.25
C ASN A 358 57.72 5.70 -22.59
N GLU A 359 57.26 4.78 -23.44
CA GLU A 359 55.86 4.66 -23.77
C GLU A 359 55.05 4.20 -22.53
N ILE A 360 53.86 4.80 -22.34
CA ILE A 360 52.95 4.43 -21.27
C ILE A 360 51.85 3.55 -21.86
N GLU A 361 51.80 2.30 -21.43
CA GLU A 361 50.85 1.30 -21.90
C GLU A 361 49.43 1.56 -21.34
N GLU A 362 48.42 1.03 -22.04
CA GLU A 362 47.01 1.01 -21.58
C GLU A 362 46.88 0.46 -20.15
N GLY A 363 45.91 0.97 -19.40
CA GLY A 363 45.69 0.62 -17.99
C GLY A 363 46.49 1.49 -17.01
N ASN A 364 47.56 2.16 -17.44
CA ASN A 364 48.31 3.13 -16.63
C ASN A 364 47.66 4.54 -16.72
N ILE A 365 47.97 5.40 -15.76
CA ILE A 365 47.48 6.77 -15.73
C ILE A 365 48.45 7.75 -16.39
N VAL A 366 47.88 8.77 -17.05
CA VAL A 366 48.68 9.88 -17.58
C VAL A 366 49.09 10.82 -16.44
N THR A 367 50.22 11.51 -16.58
CA THR A 367 50.78 12.39 -15.55
C THR A 367 51.10 13.77 -16.11
N THR A 368 51.23 14.76 -15.26
CA THR A 368 51.75 16.09 -15.65
C THR A 368 53.19 15.96 -16.15
N ALA A 369 53.49 16.63 -17.27
CA ALA A 369 54.74 16.60 -18.01
C ALA A 369 55.02 15.25 -18.79
N SER A 370 54.08 14.30 -18.81
CA SER A 370 54.06 13.28 -19.84
C SER A 370 53.67 13.92 -21.19
N THR A 371 53.91 13.20 -22.29
CA THR A 371 53.64 13.71 -23.64
C THR A 371 52.82 12.74 -24.45
N ILE A 372 52.03 13.31 -25.39
CA ILE A 372 51.40 12.50 -26.44
C ILE A 372 51.92 12.93 -27.79
N LYS A 373 52.25 11.97 -28.63
CA LYS A 373 52.54 12.17 -30.05
C LYS A 373 51.32 11.85 -30.89
N VAL A 374 50.90 12.78 -31.71
CA VAL A 374 49.81 12.63 -32.65
C VAL A 374 50.37 12.89 -34.05
N ASP A 375 50.41 11.85 -34.88
CA ASP A 375 51.01 11.92 -36.22
C ASP A 375 52.39 12.60 -36.22
N GLY A 376 53.24 12.28 -35.22
CA GLY A 376 54.60 12.80 -35.07
C GLY A 376 54.72 14.18 -34.39
N LYS A 377 53.62 14.91 -34.16
CA LYS A 377 53.61 16.14 -33.41
C LYS A 377 53.42 15.86 -31.92
N THR A 378 54.26 16.46 -31.10
CA THR A 378 54.27 16.25 -29.65
C THR A 378 53.50 17.34 -28.89
N TYR A 379 52.69 16.89 -27.93
CA TYR A 379 51.96 17.75 -26.99
C TYR A 379 52.23 17.31 -25.54
N THR A 380 52.36 18.28 -24.65
CA THR A 380 52.60 18.05 -23.21
C THR A 380 51.27 17.94 -22.47
N ILE A 381 51.10 16.92 -21.65
CA ILE A 381 49.90 16.66 -20.88
C ILE A 381 49.97 17.44 -19.55
N ILE A 382 48.88 18.09 -19.21
CA ILE A 382 48.73 18.84 -17.97
C ILE A 382 47.54 18.22 -17.19
N VAL A 383 47.83 17.47 -16.12
CA VAL A 383 46.86 16.93 -15.20
C VAL A 383 46.59 17.94 -14.12
N VAL A 384 45.31 18.32 -13.95
CA VAL A 384 44.91 19.37 -13.00
C VAL A 384 45.30 19.01 -11.57
N GLY A 385 46.12 19.87 -10.95
CA GLY A 385 46.56 19.74 -9.56
C GLY A 385 47.64 18.67 -9.32
N ASP A 386 48.11 17.97 -10.34
CA ASP A 386 49.23 17.05 -10.23
C ASP A 386 50.57 17.83 -10.31
N LEU A 387 51.11 18.19 -9.16
CA LEU A 387 52.30 19.05 -9.05
C LEU A 387 53.56 18.20 -8.87
N ASN A 388 53.47 16.92 -8.54
CA ASN A 388 54.59 16.01 -8.37
C ASN A 388 54.81 15.08 -9.57
N GLY A 389 53.85 15.03 -10.51
CA GLY A 389 53.93 14.22 -11.73
C GLY A 389 53.62 12.77 -11.46
N ASP A 390 52.75 12.42 -10.50
CA ASP A 390 52.27 11.06 -10.22
C ASP A 390 50.90 10.77 -10.82
N GLY A 391 50.28 11.76 -11.48
CA GLY A 391 48.97 11.67 -12.11
C GLY A 391 47.79 11.71 -11.14
N LYS A 392 48.02 12.08 -9.88
CA LYS A 392 47.00 12.14 -8.82
C LYS A 392 46.95 13.53 -8.19
N LEU A 393 45.80 13.82 -7.57
CA LEU A 393 45.66 14.99 -6.70
C LEU A 393 45.65 14.54 -5.23
N THR A 394 46.79 14.69 -4.58
CA THR A 394 47.02 14.16 -3.22
C THR A 394 47.39 15.25 -2.22
N GLY A 395 47.66 14.88 -0.97
CA GLY A 395 48.20 15.80 0.04
C GLY A 395 49.60 16.34 -0.30
N THR A 396 50.37 15.58 -1.06
CA THR A 396 51.72 15.99 -1.51
C THR A 396 51.66 17.20 -2.41
N ASP A 397 50.73 17.20 -3.35
CA ASP A 397 50.54 18.34 -4.30
C ASP A 397 50.10 19.59 -3.57
N LEU A 398 49.20 19.45 -2.58
CA LEU A 398 48.82 20.58 -1.71
C LEU A 398 49.99 21.15 -0.91
N VAL A 399 50.93 20.30 -0.49
CA VAL A 399 52.18 20.75 0.19
C VAL A 399 53.10 21.50 -0.78
N GLN A 400 53.29 20.94 -2.00
CA GLN A 400 54.09 21.61 -3.04
C GLN A 400 53.49 22.93 -3.44
N MET A 401 52.18 23.02 -3.59
CA MET A 401 51.45 24.29 -3.85
C MET A 401 51.69 25.35 -2.76
N ARG A 402 51.63 24.94 -1.47
CA ARG A 402 51.95 25.83 -0.34
C ARG A 402 53.38 26.29 -0.33
N PHE A 403 54.34 25.40 -0.59
CA PHE A 403 55.75 25.77 -0.64
C PHE A 403 56.09 26.67 -1.81
N SER A 404 55.45 26.46 -2.96
CA SER A 404 55.55 27.39 -4.08
C SER A 404 55.09 28.81 -3.73
N ARG A 405 53.95 28.91 -3.08
CA ARG A 405 53.38 30.21 -2.69
C ARG A 405 54.20 30.98 -1.66
N VAL A 406 55.00 30.32 -0.86
CA VAL A 406 55.92 30.97 0.11
C VAL A 406 57.34 31.05 -0.41
N GLY A 407 57.58 30.79 -1.70
CA GLY A 407 58.86 30.90 -2.36
C GLY A 407 59.89 29.80 -1.98
N LYS A 408 59.46 28.72 -1.33
CA LYS A 408 60.33 27.61 -0.93
C LYS A 408 60.45 26.54 -2.00
N TYR A 409 59.59 26.57 -3.00
CA TYR A 409 59.60 25.66 -4.15
C TYR A 409 59.08 26.42 -5.38
N GLU A 410 59.77 26.24 -6.53
CA GLU A 410 59.41 26.91 -7.78
C GLU A 410 58.72 25.93 -8.71
N LEU A 411 57.43 26.18 -9.03
CA LEU A 411 56.73 25.44 -10.08
C LEU A 411 57.09 26.07 -11.43
N LYS A 412 57.46 25.22 -12.42
CA LYS A 412 57.84 25.66 -13.76
C LYS A 412 57.15 24.84 -14.84
N GLY A 413 56.86 25.49 -15.98
CA GLY A 413 56.36 24.84 -17.19
C GLY A 413 55.06 24.07 -16.96
N ALA A 414 55.05 22.77 -17.23
CA ALA A 414 53.86 21.93 -17.06
C ALA A 414 53.26 21.98 -15.63
N TYR A 415 54.11 21.98 -14.61
CA TYR A 415 53.66 21.98 -13.20
C TYR A 415 53.07 23.30 -12.75
N GLU A 416 53.53 24.43 -13.30
CA GLU A 416 52.93 25.74 -13.07
C GLU A 416 51.51 25.78 -13.68
N LYS A 417 51.34 25.24 -14.90
CA LYS A 417 50.05 25.12 -15.54
C LYS A 417 49.11 24.14 -14.80
N ALA A 418 49.62 23.09 -14.23
CA ALA A 418 48.82 22.16 -13.40
C ALA A 418 48.37 22.76 -12.07
N ALA A 419 49.10 23.79 -11.58
CA ALA A 419 48.78 24.53 -10.36
C ALA A 419 47.77 25.66 -10.57
N ASP A 420 47.61 26.16 -11.79
CA ASP A 420 46.61 27.16 -12.17
C ASP A 420 45.25 26.45 -12.40
N ILE A 421 44.56 26.20 -11.30
CA ILE A 421 43.33 25.41 -11.29
C ILE A 421 42.18 26.12 -12.01
N ASN A 422 42.05 27.41 -11.82
CA ASN A 422 41.01 28.26 -12.41
C ASN A 422 41.35 28.75 -13.82
N SER A 423 42.56 28.45 -14.31
CA SER A 423 43.05 28.83 -15.64
C SER A 423 43.06 30.34 -15.87
N ASP A 424 43.31 31.18 -14.81
CA ASP A 424 43.41 32.61 -14.90
C ASP A 424 44.84 33.09 -15.29
N GLY A 425 45.76 32.18 -15.47
CA GLY A 425 47.16 32.43 -15.84
C GLY A 425 48.05 32.74 -14.65
N LYS A 426 47.58 32.60 -13.41
CA LYS A 426 48.36 32.92 -12.18
C LYS A 426 48.14 31.82 -11.14
N VAL A 427 49.21 31.41 -10.46
CA VAL A 427 49.15 30.50 -9.34
C VAL A 427 48.95 31.27 -8.03
N THR A 428 47.75 31.33 -7.49
CA THR A 428 47.35 32.20 -6.37
C THR A 428 46.77 31.40 -5.18
N GLY A 429 46.22 32.09 -4.19
CA GLY A 429 45.48 31.50 -3.07
C GLY A 429 44.15 30.87 -3.46
N THR A 430 43.55 31.40 -4.52
CA THR A 430 42.30 30.87 -5.05
C THR A 430 42.48 29.45 -5.55
N ASP A 431 43.57 29.19 -6.32
CA ASP A 431 43.92 27.86 -6.81
C ASP A 431 44.16 26.86 -5.68
N LEU A 432 44.88 27.30 -4.62
CA LEU A 432 45.03 26.41 -3.45
C LEU A 432 43.72 26.11 -2.76
N VAL A 433 42.76 27.02 -2.71
CA VAL A 433 41.43 26.78 -2.15
C VAL A 433 40.64 25.83 -3.05
N GLN A 434 40.59 26.08 -4.34
CA GLN A 434 39.92 25.19 -5.32
C GLN A 434 40.51 23.77 -5.28
N MET A 435 41.85 23.68 -5.30
CA MET A 435 42.56 22.38 -5.21
C MET A 435 42.16 21.59 -3.95
N ARG A 436 41.93 22.27 -2.81
CA ARG A 436 41.41 21.60 -1.59
C ARG A 436 39.97 21.16 -1.73
N LEU A 437 39.11 22.01 -2.29
CA LEU A 437 37.70 21.70 -2.49
C LEU A 437 37.54 20.54 -3.46
N ILE A 438 38.28 20.51 -4.55
CA ILE A 438 38.33 19.42 -5.50
C ILE A 438 38.78 18.12 -4.81
N LYS A 439 39.86 18.17 -4.02
CA LYS A 439 40.36 16.98 -3.30
C LYS A 439 39.33 16.34 -2.36
N VAL A 440 38.48 17.13 -1.74
CA VAL A 440 37.43 16.66 -0.83
C VAL A 440 36.07 16.49 -1.51
N GLY A 441 36.00 16.64 -2.84
CA GLY A 441 34.77 16.44 -3.63
C GLY A 441 33.73 17.55 -3.48
N LEU A 442 34.14 18.75 -3.01
CA LEU A 442 33.25 19.91 -2.84
C LEU A 442 33.32 20.93 -4.01
N ALA A 443 34.19 20.73 -4.96
CA ALA A 443 34.27 21.45 -6.24
C ALA A 443 34.70 20.49 -7.35
N ASP A 444 34.35 20.80 -8.59
CA ASP A 444 34.78 20.01 -9.76
C ASP A 444 36.03 20.70 -10.42
N TYR A 445 36.72 19.95 -11.30
CA TYR A 445 37.90 20.35 -12.06
C TYR A 445 37.61 21.42 -13.15
N THR A 446 36.34 21.77 -13.35
CA THR A 446 35.84 22.59 -14.46
C THR A 446 35.39 23.97 -14.09
N GLU A 447 35.37 24.33 -12.80
CA GLU A 447 34.95 25.67 -12.32
C GLU A 447 36.13 26.65 -12.15
#